data_ada9e375ea9ede02f7326c22ce3d4091
#
_entry.id   ada9e375ea9ede02f7326c22ce3d4091
#
_cell.length_a   1.000
_cell.length_b   1.000
_cell.length_c   1.000
_cell.angle_alpha   90.00
_cell.angle_beta   90.00
_cell.angle_gamma   90.00
#
_symmetry.space_group_name_H-M   'P 1'
#
loop_
_entity.id
_entity.type
_entity.pdbx_description
1 polymer ?
#
loop_
_entity_poly.entity_id
_entity_poly.type
_entity_poly.pdbx_seq_one_letter_code
_entity_poly.pdbx_strand_id
1 'polypeptide(L)'
;MSAFIDSIMAARTEASDDAAALSECAAKLQEHNRSLKEYIAKLDAESVKEAMAGFGCDDKKLIVALCSRTKSQLKRTAAKYRELYDEDLREAVRGETSGDYGKLVDLSLAPKDVYFADMIDKACVGIGCSETTLIELFVTTKNADIAAGRKAWEGRTDKNLIDYLDDELTESYKHLQHLIFKILKGERDESGEVDEAAAVKQVEAIHKECDKGMFSDFKEQARAACRQKGLSGLPLRDIPRGARRATTTASFIGDGSRCSRHAA
;
A
#
# COMPACT_ATOMS: atom_id res chain seq x y z
N MET A 1 3.99 40.19 -49.06
CA MET A 1 4.51 38.91 -48.53
C MET A 1 5.48 39.11 -47.37
N SER A 2 6.41 40.07 -47.45
CA SER A 2 7.37 40.38 -46.34
C SER A 2 6.66 40.70 -45.01
N ALA A 3 5.75 41.70 -45.01
CA ALA A 3 5.06 42.13 -43.80
C ALA A 3 4.25 41.01 -43.08
N PHE A 4 3.75 40.02 -43.83
CA PHE A 4 3.03 38.85 -43.25
C PHE A 4 4.01 37.88 -42.59
N ILE A 5 5.18 37.66 -43.19
CA ILE A 5 6.25 36.84 -42.61
C ILE A 5 6.79 37.50 -41.35
N ASP A 6 7.03 38.82 -41.40
CA ASP A 6 7.50 39.59 -40.24
C ASP A 6 6.50 39.52 -39.07
N SER A 7 5.19 39.60 -39.37
CA SER A 7 4.14 39.46 -38.37
C SER A 7 4.11 38.03 -37.74
N ILE A 8 4.29 36.98 -38.53
CA ILE A 8 4.38 35.60 -38.01
C ILE A 8 5.63 35.39 -37.16
N MET A 9 6.75 35.97 -37.58
CA MET A 9 8.00 35.91 -36.82
C MET A 9 7.90 36.66 -35.50
N ALA A 10 7.27 37.84 -35.49
CA ALA A 10 7.02 38.60 -34.26
C ALA A 10 6.12 37.80 -33.27
N ALA A 11 5.00 37.27 -33.77
CA ALA A 11 4.09 36.44 -32.97
C ALA A 11 4.78 35.19 -32.42
N ARG A 12 5.70 34.60 -33.18
CA ARG A 12 6.50 33.44 -32.72
C ARG A 12 7.52 33.85 -31.64
N THR A 13 8.08 35.03 -31.72
CA THR A 13 9.01 35.56 -30.71
C THR A 13 8.26 35.84 -29.40
N GLU A 14 7.11 36.53 -29.47
CA GLU A 14 6.25 36.77 -28.30
C GLU A 14 5.80 35.43 -27.65
N ALA A 15 5.38 34.45 -28.44
CA ALA A 15 5.02 33.12 -27.91
C ALA A 15 6.24 32.39 -27.28
N SER A 16 7.44 32.61 -27.80
CA SER A 16 8.66 32.05 -27.19
C SER A 16 9.00 32.72 -25.86
N ASP A 17 8.83 34.04 -25.78
CA ASP A 17 9.06 34.79 -24.56
C ASP A 17 8.04 34.44 -23.48
N ASP A 18 6.77 34.27 -23.86
CA ASP A 18 5.72 33.76 -22.96
C ASP A 18 6.03 32.35 -22.45
N ALA A 19 6.54 31.47 -23.31
CA ALA A 19 6.92 30.11 -22.91
C ALA A 19 8.11 30.12 -21.93
N ALA A 20 9.08 31.01 -22.14
CA ALA A 20 10.19 31.18 -21.22
C ALA A 20 9.75 31.75 -19.87
N ALA A 21 8.86 32.73 -19.86
CA ALA A 21 8.28 33.31 -18.66
C ALA A 21 7.44 32.28 -17.88
N LEU A 22 6.66 31.44 -18.57
CA LEU A 22 5.90 30.33 -17.96
C LEU A 22 6.86 29.29 -17.36
N SER A 23 7.95 28.97 -18.04
CA SER A 23 8.95 28.02 -17.51
C SER A 23 9.64 28.58 -16.25
N GLU A 24 9.98 29.83 -16.21
CA GLU A 24 10.56 30.49 -15.03
C GLU A 24 9.55 30.52 -13.86
N CYS A 25 8.29 30.84 -14.14
CA CYS A 25 7.23 30.83 -13.16
C CYS A 25 7.02 29.42 -12.57
N ALA A 26 7.02 28.40 -13.43
CA ALA A 26 6.92 27.00 -13.01
C ALA A 26 8.10 26.58 -12.11
N ALA A 27 9.33 27.00 -12.46
CA ALA A 27 10.50 26.71 -11.64
C ALA A 27 10.42 27.40 -10.26
N LYS A 28 10.01 28.66 -10.21
CA LYS A 28 9.80 29.38 -8.93
C LYS A 28 8.71 28.73 -8.09
N LEU A 29 7.62 28.27 -8.71
CA LEU A 29 6.55 27.57 -8.03
C LEU A 29 7.01 26.20 -7.47
N GLN A 30 7.82 25.48 -8.22
CA GLN A 30 8.40 24.22 -7.76
C GLN A 30 9.33 24.43 -6.56
N GLU A 31 10.18 25.45 -6.59
CA GLU A 31 11.07 25.79 -5.48
C GLU A 31 10.29 26.21 -4.24
N HIS A 32 9.26 27.03 -4.41
CA HIS A 32 8.38 27.42 -3.30
C HIS A 32 7.66 26.22 -2.70
N ASN A 33 7.15 25.31 -3.54
CA ASN A 33 6.55 24.06 -3.09
C ASN A 33 7.54 23.17 -2.33
N ARG A 34 8.81 23.13 -2.75
CA ARG A 34 9.86 22.39 -2.06
C ARG A 34 10.10 22.97 -0.66
N SER A 35 10.32 24.27 -0.57
CA SER A 35 10.52 24.98 0.70
C SER A 35 9.34 24.80 1.66
N LEU A 36 8.12 24.87 1.15
CA LEU A 36 6.92 24.64 1.95
C LEU A 36 6.84 23.19 2.49
N LYS A 37 7.18 22.19 1.66
CA LYS A 37 7.23 20.78 2.09
C LYS A 37 8.30 20.55 3.17
N GLU A 38 9.45 21.19 3.06
CA GLU A 38 10.51 21.12 4.08
C GLU A 38 10.08 21.80 5.38
N TYR A 39 9.44 22.96 5.29
CA TYR A 39 8.91 23.65 6.47
C TYR A 39 7.84 22.82 7.18
N ILE A 40 6.89 22.21 6.46
CA ILE A 40 5.88 21.32 7.03
C ILE A 40 6.56 20.11 7.70
N ALA A 41 7.55 19.50 7.06
CA ALA A 41 8.28 18.37 7.64
C ALA A 41 9.00 18.74 8.94
N LYS A 42 9.51 19.99 9.04
CA LYS A 42 10.11 20.52 10.26
C LYS A 42 9.07 20.65 11.39
N LEU A 43 7.92 21.29 11.10
CA LEU A 43 6.84 21.44 12.08
C LEU A 43 6.32 20.09 12.56
N ASP A 44 6.19 19.12 11.66
CA ASP A 44 5.77 17.75 12.02
C ASP A 44 6.81 17.08 12.92
N ALA A 45 8.10 17.22 12.61
CA ALA A 45 9.18 16.66 13.43
C ALA A 45 9.22 17.27 14.83
N GLU A 46 9.05 18.60 14.93
CA GLU A 46 8.97 19.32 16.20
C GLU A 46 7.76 18.89 17.02
N SER A 47 6.58 18.75 16.36
CA SER A 47 5.35 18.27 17.02
C SER A 47 5.48 16.85 17.55
N VAL A 48 6.15 15.95 16.81
CA VAL A 48 6.41 14.59 17.28
C VAL A 48 7.37 14.61 18.47
N LYS A 49 8.46 15.40 18.40
CA LYS A 49 9.40 15.53 19.55
C LYS A 49 8.70 16.09 20.78
N GLU A 50 7.83 17.08 20.61
CA GLU A 50 7.04 17.63 21.71
C GLU A 50 6.06 16.60 22.30
N ALA A 51 5.42 15.76 21.45
CA ALA A 51 4.53 14.71 21.92
C ALA A 51 5.22 13.65 22.77
N MET A 52 6.51 13.44 22.58
CA MET A 52 7.37 12.50 23.31
C MET A 52 8.19 13.18 24.42
N ALA A 53 7.96 14.47 24.70
CA ALA A 53 8.70 15.18 25.73
C ALA A 53 8.13 14.92 27.13
N GLY A 54 9.01 14.56 28.06
CA GLY A 54 8.64 14.37 29.48
C GLY A 54 8.49 12.90 29.85
N PHE A 55 7.62 12.62 30.83
CA PHE A 55 7.35 11.26 31.29
C PHE A 55 6.12 10.70 30.54
N GLY A 56 6.35 9.76 29.63
CA GLY A 56 5.33 9.18 28.77
C GLY A 56 5.09 9.98 27.50
N CYS A 57 4.18 9.50 26.65
CA CYS A 57 3.86 10.08 25.35
C CYS A 57 2.46 10.71 25.36
N ASP A 58 2.31 11.90 24.73
CA ASP A 58 0.99 12.46 24.41
C ASP A 58 0.47 11.78 23.12
N ASP A 59 -0.23 10.65 23.30
CA ASP A 59 -0.79 9.85 22.20
C ASP A 59 -1.66 10.66 21.25
N LYS A 60 -2.42 11.64 21.75
CA LYS A 60 -3.30 12.46 20.91
C LYS A 60 -2.50 13.34 19.96
N LYS A 61 -1.46 14.01 20.45
CA LYS A 61 -0.57 14.81 19.62
C LYS A 61 0.17 13.92 18.63
N LEU A 62 0.66 12.76 19.05
CA LEU A 62 1.37 11.84 18.19
C LEU A 62 0.48 11.31 17.06
N ILE A 63 -0.75 10.92 17.36
CA ILE A 63 -1.75 10.50 16.35
C ILE A 63 -2.01 11.61 15.33
N VAL A 64 -2.24 12.84 15.78
CA VAL A 64 -2.47 13.97 14.87
C VAL A 64 -1.24 14.22 13.99
N ALA A 65 -0.04 14.20 14.55
CA ALA A 65 1.19 14.45 13.80
C ALA A 65 1.50 13.37 12.77
N LEU A 66 1.17 12.10 13.04
CA LEU A 66 1.53 10.98 12.17
C LEU A 66 0.40 10.52 11.27
N CYS A 67 -0.82 10.32 11.82
CA CYS A 67 -1.92 9.70 11.07
C CYS A 67 -2.56 10.63 10.02
N SER A 68 -2.37 11.94 10.13
CA SER A 68 -2.83 12.91 9.13
C SER A 68 -1.88 13.05 7.92
N ARG A 69 -0.81 12.27 7.87
CA ARG A 69 0.26 12.39 6.86
C ARG A 69 0.29 11.20 5.91
N THR A 70 0.61 11.48 4.65
CA THR A 70 0.90 10.43 3.66
C THR A 70 2.28 9.81 3.92
N LYS A 71 2.53 8.60 3.41
CA LYS A 71 3.85 7.94 3.52
C LYS A 71 5.01 8.80 3.00
N SER A 72 4.79 9.58 1.93
CA SER A 72 5.81 10.49 1.40
C SER A 72 6.06 11.70 2.31
N GLN A 73 5.06 12.17 3.04
CA GLN A 73 5.23 13.20 4.07
C GLN A 73 5.96 12.63 5.28
N LEU A 74 5.55 11.48 5.80
CA LEU A 74 6.22 10.79 6.91
C LEU A 74 7.70 10.52 6.62
N LYS A 75 8.04 10.13 5.38
CA LYS A 75 9.45 9.97 4.97
C LYS A 75 10.24 11.26 5.08
N ARG A 76 9.65 12.40 4.69
CA ARG A 76 10.31 13.72 4.85
C ARG A 76 10.41 14.13 6.31
N THR A 77 9.35 13.91 7.08
CA THR A 77 9.33 14.17 8.53
C THR A 77 10.42 13.36 9.23
N ALA A 78 10.57 12.07 8.90
CA ALA A 78 11.63 11.22 9.47
C ALA A 78 13.03 11.70 9.10
N ALA A 79 13.25 12.12 7.85
CA ALA A 79 14.53 12.68 7.42
C ALA A 79 14.83 13.99 8.16
N LYS A 80 13.83 14.86 8.34
CA LYS A 80 13.97 16.11 9.06
C LYS A 80 14.15 15.93 10.56
N TYR A 81 13.48 14.96 11.14
CA TYR A 81 13.66 14.58 12.55
C TYR A 81 15.10 14.13 12.82
N ARG A 82 15.66 13.27 11.97
CA ARG A 82 17.06 12.86 12.05
C ARG A 82 18.03 14.04 11.91
N GLU A 83 17.75 14.96 10.99
CA GLU A 83 18.57 16.19 10.81
C GLU A 83 18.57 17.10 12.06
N LEU A 84 17.40 17.24 12.72
CA LEU A 84 17.23 18.13 13.86
C LEU A 84 17.72 17.54 15.18
N TYR A 85 17.56 16.23 15.37
CA TYR A 85 17.73 15.57 16.68
C TYR A 85 18.80 14.48 16.68
N ASP A 86 19.41 14.18 15.53
CA ASP A 86 20.41 13.11 15.35
C ASP A 86 19.89 11.73 15.79
N GLU A 87 18.59 11.51 15.67
CA GLU A 87 17.87 10.32 16.14
C GLU A 87 16.93 9.78 15.04
N ASP A 88 16.77 8.48 14.94
CA ASP A 88 15.79 7.89 14.02
C ASP A 88 14.37 8.05 14.58
N LEU A 89 13.47 8.66 13.80
CA LEU A 89 12.09 8.91 14.21
C LEU A 89 11.35 7.62 14.60
N ARG A 90 11.54 6.53 13.85
CA ARG A 90 10.86 5.27 14.11
C ARG A 90 11.34 4.64 15.41
N GLU A 91 12.65 4.71 15.68
CA GLU A 91 13.24 4.20 16.91
C GLU A 91 12.81 5.04 18.13
N ALA A 92 12.81 6.37 17.99
CA ALA A 92 12.33 7.26 19.03
C ALA A 92 10.88 6.98 19.44
N VAL A 93 9.98 6.89 18.45
CA VAL A 93 8.57 6.59 18.70
C VAL A 93 8.37 5.18 19.28
N ARG A 94 9.17 4.20 18.84
CA ARG A 94 9.14 2.84 19.39
C ARG A 94 9.57 2.79 20.85
N GLY A 95 10.48 3.65 21.28
CA GLY A 95 10.91 3.78 22.66
C GLY A 95 9.82 4.33 23.60
N GLU A 96 8.94 5.19 23.07
CA GLU A 96 7.91 5.90 23.85
C GLU A 96 6.52 5.23 23.77
N THR A 97 6.33 4.28 22.88
CA THR A 97 5.03 3.62 22.68
C THR A 97 5.12 2.12 22.91
N SER A 98 4.03 1.49 23.32
CA SER A 98 3.99 0.07 23.64
C SER A 98 2.68 -0.62 23.23
N GLY A 99 2.62 -1.93 23.39
CA GLY A 99 1.43 -2.72 23.09
C GLY A 99 1.05 -2.71 21.61
N ASP A 100 -0.23 -2.86 21.31
CA ASP A 100 -0.72 -2.89 19.93
C ASP A 100 -0.74 -1.50 19.28
N TYR A 101 -0.90 -0.45 20.09
CA TYR A 101 -0.76 0.93 19.65
C TYR A 101 0.67 1.20 19.13
N GLY A 102 1.68 0.85 19.92
CA GLY A 102 3.08 1.01 19.52
C GLY A 102 3.41 0.23 18.24
N LYS A 103 2.92 -1.00 18.10
CA LYS A 103 3.08 -1.79 16.88
C LYS A 103 2.44 -1.11 15.67
N LEU A 104 1.22 -0.56 15.82
CA LEU A 104 0.53 0.13 14.74
C LEU A 104 1.28 1.38 14.28
N VAL A 105 1.75 2.19 15.23
CA VAL A 105 2.52 3.41 14.92
C VAL A 105 3.84 3.05 14.25
N ASP A 106 4.56 2.06 14.74
CA ASP A 106 5.80 1.55 14.16
C ASP A 106 5.61 1.11 12.69
N LEU A 107 4.58 0.29 12.42
CA LEU A 107 4.24 -0.15 11.06
C LEU A 107 3.80 1.03 10.17
N SER A 108 3.16 2.04 10.75
CA SER A 108 2.75 3.24 9.99
C SER A 108 3.94 4.09 9.56
N LEU A 109 4.99 4.14 10.35
CA LEU A 109 6.25 4.85 10.07
C LEU A 109 7.18 4.05 9.14
N ALA A 110 7.08 2.73 9.11
CA ALA A 110 7.94 1.90 8.29
C ALA A 110 7.88 2.30 6.81
N PRO A 111 9.01 2.44 6.11
CA PRO A 111 9.04 2.50 4.66
C PRO A 111 8.33 1.28 4.05
N LYS A 112 7.78 1.42 2.84
CA LYS A 112 6.97 0.36 2.23
C LYS A 112 7.72 -0.95 2.03
N ASP A 113 8.96 -0.88 1.63
CA ASP A 113 9.87 -2.02 1.44
C ASP A 113 10.18 -2.73 2.75
N VAL A 114 10.45 -1.94 3.81
CA VAL A 114 10.68 -2.47 5.16
C VAL A 114 9.37 -3.07 5.72
N TYR A 115 8.24 -2.38 5.56
CA TYR A 115 6.94 -2.89 5.96
C TYR A 115 6.62 -4.24 5.31
N PHE A 116 6.87 -4.35 3.99
CA PHE A 116 6.66 -5.60 3.26
C PHE A 116 7.53 -6.73 3.82
N ALA A 117 8.81 -6.46 4.07
CA ALA A 117 9.72 -7.42 4.66
C ALA A 117 9.30 -7.84 6.08
N ASP A 118 8.92 -6.89 6.94
CA ASP A 118 8.44 -7.16 8.30
C ASP A 118 7.16 -8.00 8.32
N MET A 119 6.27 -7.78 7.33
CA MET A 119 5.02 -8.54 7.23
C MET A 119 5.25 -9.97 6.76
N ILE A 120 6.26 -10.24 5.92
CA ILE A 120 6.65 -11.61 5.56
C ILE A 120 7.16 -12.35 6.80
N ASP A 121 8.09 -11.76 7.55
CA ASP A 121 8.60 -12.38 8.77
C ASP A 121 7.47 -12.68 9.76
N LYS A 122 6.57 -11.70 9.96
CA LYS A 122 5.43 -11.87 10.85
C LYS A 122 4.46 -12.95 10.39
N ALA A 123 4.26 -13.09 9.08
CA ALA A 123 3.38 -14.10 8.51
C ALA A 123 3.93 -15.52 8.67
N CYS A 124 5.26 -15.67 8.69
CA CYS A 124 5.94 -16.96 8.73
C CYS A 124 6.64 -17.22 10.09
N VAL A 125 6.15 -16.59 11.17
CA VAL A 125 6.65 -16.86 12.54
C VAL A 125 5.98 -18.10 13.12
N GLY A 126 6.78 -19.07 13.55
CA GLY A 126 6.29 -20.27 14.26
C GLY A 126 6.16 -21.47 13.35
N ILE A 127 5.16 -22.31 13.59
CA ILE A 127 4.89 -23.49 12.76
C ILE A 127 3.82 -23.12 11.73
N GLY A 128 4.22 -23.06 10.46
CA GLY A 128 3.36 -22.66 9.35
C GLY A 128 3.23 -21.15 9.16
N CYS A 129 2.50 -20.74 8.12
CA CYS A 129 2.32 -19.35 7.74
C CYS A 129 0.89 -18.86 7.96
N SER A 130 0.74 -17.55 8.22
CA SER A 130 -0.57 -16.88 8.16
C SER A 130 -0.97 -16.64 6.70
N GLU A 131 -1.80 -17.52 6.15
CA GLU A 131 -2.32 -17.41 4.78
C GLU A 131 -2.98 -16.05 4.51
N THR A 132 -3.83 -15.61 5.44
CA THR A 132 -4.55 -14.33 5.31
C THR A 132 -3.58 -13.17 5.18
N THR A 133 -2.54 -13.13 6.02
CA THR A 133 -1.53 -12.06 5.98
C THR A 133 -0.75 -12.08 4.67
N LEU A 134 -0.36 -13.26 4.18
CA LEU A 134 0.35 -13.38 2.90
C LEU A 134 -0.54 -13.00 1.72
N ILE A 135 -1.80 -13.46 1.69
CA ILE A 135 -2.74 -13.08 0.63
C ILE A 135 -2.96 -11.57 0.60
N GLU A 136 -3.25 -10.96 1.74
CA GLU A 136 -3.43 -9.52 1.84
C GLU A 136 -2.18 -8.77 1.39
N LEU A 137 -1.01 -9.16 1.85
CA LEU A 137 0.26 -8.53 1.52
C LEU A 137 0.54 -8.58 0.01
N PHE A 138 0.53 -9.77 -0.58
CA PHE A 138 0.92 -9.94 -1.98
C PHE A 138 -0.14 -9.44 -2.98
N VAL A 139 -1.42 -9.60 -2.65
CA VAL A 139 -2.51 -9.23 -3.57
C VAL A 139 -2.72 -7.71 -3.61
N THR A 140 -2.55 -7.01 -2.50
CA THR A 140 -2.78 -5.56 -2.42
C THR A 140 -1.56 -4.71 -2.78
N THR A 141 -0.36 -5.31 -2.80
CA THR A 141 0.90 -4.58 -3.06
C THR A 141 1.20 -4.55 -4.56
N LYS A 142 1.68 -3.41 -5.05
CA LYS A 142 2.07 -3.22 -6.47
C LYS A 142 3.36 -3.96 -6.79
N ASN A 143 3.54 -4.35 -8.06
CA ASN A 143 4.73 -5.06 -8.54
C ASN A 143 6.05 -4.36 -8.14
N ALA A 144 6.12 -3.05 -8.31
CA ALA A 144 7.31 -2.27 -7.94
C ALA A 144 7.60 -2.29 -6.43
N ASP A 145 6.55 -2.18 -5.59
CA ASP A 145 6.67 -2.22 -4.14
C ASP A 145 7.02 -3.65 -3.65
N ILE A 146 6.52 -4.71 -4.32
CA ILE A 146 6.89 -6.11 -4.06
C ILE A 146 8.38 -6.34 -4.38
N ALA A 147 8.85 -5.87 -5.53
CA ALA A 147 10.26 -6.01 -5.93
C ALA A 147 11.19 -5.30 -4.94
N ALA A 148 10.82 -4.09 -4.49
CA ALA A 148 11.56 -3.35 -3.48
C ALA A 148 11.57 -4.08 -2.12
N GLY A 149 10.40 -4.56 -1.69
CA GLY A 149 10.24 -5.30 -0.44
C GLY A 149 10.97 -6.63 -0.43
N ARG A 150 10.93 -7.36 -1.55
CA ARG A 150 11.74 -8.58 -1.74
C ARG A 150 13.24 -8.28 -1.56
N LYS A 151 13.75 -7.26 -2.25
CA LYS A 151 15.15 -6.85 -2.13
C LYS A 151 15.53 -6.45 -0.70
N ALA A 152 14.64 -5.74 0.00
CA ALA A 152 14.85 -5.35 1.39
C ALA A 152 14.89 -6.58 2.33
N TRP A 153 14.02 -7.56 2.11
CA TRP A 153 13.97 -8.80 2.89
C TRP A 153 15.21 -9.68 2.62
N GLU A 154 15.55 -9.91 1.35
CA GLU A 154 16.72 -10.69 0.94
C GLU A 154 18.03 -10.04 1.44
N GLY A 155 18.13 -8.70 1.40
CA GLY A 155 19.31 -7.97 1.91
C GLY A 155 19.45 -8.00 3.43
N ARG A 156 18.38 -8.27 4.17
CA ARG A 156 18.37 -8.39 5.64
C ARG A 156 18.66 -9.82 6.11
N THR A 157 18.13 -10.80 5.37
CA THR A 157 18.18 -12.21 5.80
C THR A 157 19.27 -13.01 5.13
N ASP A 158 19.88 -12.48 4.06
CA ASP A 158 20.85 -13.17 3.19
C ASP A 158 20.30 -14.48 2.60
N LYS A 159 18.96 -14.54 2.42
CA LYS A 159 18.23 -15.68 1.85
C LYS A 159 17.47 -15.26 0.60
N ASN A 160 17.19 -16.21 -0.29
CA ASN A 160 16.25 -15.98 -1.40
C ASN A 160 14.82 -16.11 -0.89
N LEU A 161 13.98 -15.12 -1.18
CA LEU A 161 12.60 -15.09 -0.69
C LEU A 161 11.73 -16.19 -1.29
N ILE A 162 11.97 -16.58 -2.54
CA ILE A 162 11.20 -17.64 -3.21
C ILE A 162 11.49 -18.97 -2.55
N ASP A 163 12.79 -19.29 -2.34
CA ASP A 163 13.21 -20.54 -1.70
C ASP A 163 12.68 -20.61 -0.26
N TYR A 164 12.75 -19.50 0.47
CA TYR A 164 12.20 -19.42 1.82
C TYR A 164 10.69 -19.68 1.87
N LEU A 165 9.93 -19.06 0.98
CA LEU A 165 8.47 -19.27 0.92
C LEU A 165 8.11 -20.67 0.38
N ASP A 166 8.97 -21.30 -0.42
CA ASP A 166 8.80 -22.67 -0.87
C ASP A 166 8.89 -23.65 0.30
N ASP A 167 9.85 -23.43 1.18
CA ASP A 167 10.04 -24.24 2.39
C ASP A 167 8.90 -24.05 3.43
N GLU A 168 8.44 -22.80 3.59
CA GLU A 168 7.40 -22.45 4.57
C GLU A 168 5.97 -22.83 4.11
N LEU A 169 5.71 -22.77 2.81
CA LEU A 169 4.41 -23.10 2.21
C LEU A 169 4.39 -24.56 1.75
N THR A 170 4.14 -25.47 2.68
CA THR A 170 4.06 -26.92 2.45
C THR A 170 2.92 -27.32 1.50
N GLU A 171 2.81 -28.62 1.20
CA GLU A 171 1.78 -29.22 0.31
C GLU A 171 0.34 -28.75 0.61
N SER A 172 0.01 -28.47 1.88
CA SER A 172 -1.31 -27.96 2.28
C SER A 172 -1.61 -26.56 1.70
N TYR A 173 -0.59 -25.80 1.35
CA TYR A 173 -0.69 -24.43 0.85
C TYR A 173 -0.29 -24.26 -0.63
N LYS A 174 -0.25 -25.35 -1.39
CA LYS A 174 0.20 -25.39 -2.78
C LYS A 174 -0.46 -24.35 -3.69
N HIS A 175 -1.75 -24.10 -3.50
CA HIS A 175 -2.49 -23.11 -4.28
C HIS A 175 -2.06 -21.67 -3.95
N LEU A 176 -1.84 -21.39 -2.66
CA LEU A 176 -1.32 -20.11 -2.18
C LEU A 176 0.10 -19.88 -2.68
N GLN A 177 0.97 -20.87 -2.55
CA GLN A 177 2.33 -20.86 -3.06
C GLN A 177 2.36 -20.52 -4.55
N HIS A 178 1.54 -21.21 -5.36
CA HIS A 178 1.44 -20.96 -6.80
C HIS A 178 0.96 -19.52 -7.12
N LEU A 179 -0.01 -19.00 -6.36
CA LEU A 179 -0.46 -17.62 -6.49
C LEU A 179 0.65 -16.62 -6.17
N ILE A 180 1.31 -16.80 -5.03
CA ILE A 180 2.40 -15.91 -4.58
C ILE A 180 3.56 -15.92 -5.59
N PHE A 181 3.96 -17.08 -6.08
CA PHE A 181 5.04 -17.19 -7.07
C PHE A 181 4.70 -16.55 -8.40
N LYS A 182 3.44 -16.60 -8.83
CA LYS A 182 2.98 -15.84 -10.00
C LYS A 182 3.03 -14.33 -9.77
N ILE A 183 2.65 -13.87 -8.59
CA ILE A 183 2.71 -12.45 -8.24
C ILE A 183 4.16 -11.97 -8.17
N LEU A 184 5.08 -12.78 -7.60
CA LEU A 184 6.51 -12.47 -7.51
C LEU A 184 7.22 -12.33 -8.86
N LYS A 185 6.64 -12.88 -9.94
CA LYS A 185 7.14 -12.64 -11.32
C LYS A 185 6.96 -11.19 -11.77
N GLY A 186 6.07 -10.43 -11.14
CA GLY A 186 5.81 -9.03 -11.48
C GLY A 186 5.10 -8.80 -12.81
N GLU A 187 4.43 -9.82 -13.34
CA GLU A 187 3.76 -9.80 -14.64
C GLU A 187 2.31 -9.30 -14.58
N ARG A 188 1.86 -8.79 -13.41
CA ARG A 188 0.51 -8.22 -13.30
C ARG A 188 0.42 -6.93 -14.11
N ASP A 189 -0.67 -6.80 -14.87
CA ASP A 189 -1.01 -5.55 -15.53
C ASP A 189 -1.43 -4.51 -14.48
N GLU A 190 -0.71 -3.42 -14.41
CA GLU A 190 -0.95 -2.26 -13.52
C GLU A 190 -1.14 -0.96 -14.33
N SER A 191 -1.44 -1.06 -15.63
CA SER A 191 -1.67 0.10 -16.51
C SER A 191 -2.87 0.95 -16.06
N GLY A 192 -3.83 0.32 -15.35
CA GLY A 192 -5.07 0.96 -14.95
C GLY A 192 -6.12 1.00 -16.05
N GLU A 193 -5.82 0.51 -17.24
CA GLU A 193 -6.78 0.31 -18.32
C GLU A 193 -7.67 -0.90 -18.00
N VAL A 194 -8.97 -0.70 -18.04
CA VAL A 194 -9.97 -1.76 -17.76
C VAL A 194 -10.66 -2.16 -19.02
N ASP A 195 -10.41 -3.39 -19.50
CA ASP A 195 -11.23 -4.05 -20.50
C ASP A 195 -12.39 -4.78 -19.81
N GLU A 196 -13.56 -4.16 -19.79
CA GLU A 196 -14.76 -4.71 -19.15
C GLU A 196 -15.17 -6.07 -19.73
N ALA A 197 -15.03 -6.27 -21.04
CA ALA A 197 -15.39 -7.53 -21.68
C ALA A 197 -14.43 -8.67 -21.28
N ALA A 198 -13.14 -8.38 -21.20
CA ALA A 198 -12.14 -9.32 -20.70
C ALA A 198 -12.35 -9.61 -19.20
N ALA A 199 -12.68 -8.59 -18.40
CA ALA A 199 -12.96 -8.74 -16.99
C ALA A 199 -14.17 -9.65 -16.73
N VAL A 200 -15.27 -9.47 -17.47
CA VAL A 200 -16.47 -10.32 -17.38
C VAL A 200 -16.13 -11.78 -17.70
N LYS A 201 -15.40 -12.02 -18.81
CA LYS A 201 -14.97 -13.39 -19.17
C LYS A 201 -14.10 -14.03 -18.09
N GLN A 202 -13.21 -13.27 -17.46
CA GLN A 202 -12.38 -13.78 -16.37
C GLN A 202 -13.21 -14.12 -15.12
N VAL A 203 -14.20 -13.28 -14.77
CA VAL A 203 -15.11 -13.54 -13.64
C VAL A 203 -15.96 -14.78 -13.92
N GLU A 204 -16.48 -14.96 -15.14
CA GLU A 204 -17.24 -16.15 -15.54
C GLU A 204 -16.38 -17.42 -15.46
N ALA A 205 -15.13 -17.36 -15.93
CA ALA A 205 -14.19 -18.48 -15.82
C ALA A 205 -13.90 -18.85 -14.35
N ILE A 206 -13.65 -17.86 -13.49
CA ILE A 206 -13.45 -18.07 -12.06
C ILE A 206 -14.70 -18.66 -11.40
N HIS A 207 -15.89 -18.15 -11.75
CA HIS A 207 -17.16 -18.68 -11.24
C HIS A 207 -17.35 -20.14 -11.63
N LYS A 208 -17.10 -20.48 -12.89
CA LYS A 208 -17.20 -21.86 -13.39
C LYS A 208 -16.25 -22.82 -12.65
N GLU A 209 -15.03 -22.37 -12.35
CA GLU A 209 -14.10 -23.19 -11.55
C GLU A 209 -14.54 -23.33 -10.09
N CYS A 210 -15.09 -22.26 -9.48
CA CYS A 210 -15.63 -22.31 -8.13
C CYS A 210 -16.85 -23.24 -7.99
N ASP A 211 -17.68 -23.37 -9.04
CA ASP A 211 -18.87 -24.21 -9.05
C ASP A 211 -18.56 -25.73 -9.15
N LYS A 212 -17.34 -26.08 -9.55
CA LYS A 212 -16.88 -27.49 -9.54
C LYS A 212 -16.77 -28.11 -8.12
N GLY A 213 -17.03 -27.33 -7.11
CA GLY A 213 -17.44 -27.82 -5.77
C GLY A 213 -16.34 -28.27 -4.82
N MET A 214 -15.08 -28.31 -5.21
CA MET A 214 -14.05 -29.00 -4.45
C MET A 214 -13.08 -28.12 -3.63
N PHE A 215 -13.14 -26.77 -3.70
CA PHE A 215 -12.17 -25.90 -3.00
C PHE A 215 -12.81 -24.62 -2.46
N SER A 216 -13.16 -24.63 -1.17
CA SER A 216 -13.62 -23.41 -0.46
C SER A 216 -12.58 -22.29 -0.47
N ASP A 217 -11.31 -22.64 -0.40
CA ASP A 217 -10.18 -21.68 -0.38
C ASP A 217 -9.98 -20.94 -1.71
N PHE A 218 -10.33 -21.60 -2.82
CA PHE A 218 -10.29 -20.96 -4.15
C PHE A 218 -11.31 -19.82 -4.28
N LYS A 219 -12.45 -19.91 -3.58
CA LYS A 219 -13.48 -18.84 -3.56
C LYS A 219 -12.96 -17.55 -2.92
N GLU A 220 -12.13 -17.65 -1.91
CA GLU A 220 -11.57 -16.52 -1.20
C GLU A 220 -10.45 -15.85 -2.02
N GLN A 221 -9.61 -16.65 -2.64
CA GLN A 221 -8.57 -16.20 -3.58
C GLN A 221 -9.17 -15.53 -4.82
N ALA A 222 -10.26 -16.10 -5.38
CA ALA A 222 -10.99 -15.50 -6.49
C ALA A 222 -11.63 -14.15 -6.12
N ARG A 223 -12.17 -14.01 -4.90
CA ARG A 223 -12.68 -12.73 -4.38
C ARG A 223 -11.59 -11.68 -4.25
N ALA A 224 -10.41 -12.05 -3.78
CA ALA A 224 -9.26 -11.16 -3.67
C ALA A 224 -8.80 -10.68 -5.07
N ALA A 225 -8.72 -11.58 -6.05
CA ALA A 225 -8.37 -11.25 -7.43
C ALA A 225 -9.37 -10.30 -8.09
N CYS A 226 -10.69 -10.49 -7.83
CA CYS A 226 -11.74 -9.59 -8.34
C CYS A 226 -11.65 -8.18 -7.72
N ARG A 227 -11.35 -8.06 -6.44
CA ARG A 227 -11.17 -6.76 -5.77
C ARG A 227 -9.99 -5.98 -6.33
N GLN A 228 -8.90 -6.66 -6.63
CA GLN A 228 -7.67 -6.05 -7.13
C GLN A 228 -7.82 -5.45 -8.53
N LYS A 229 -8.71 -6.01 -9.37
CA LYS A 229 -8.98 -5.50 -10.72
C LYS A 229 -10.04 -4.39 -10.77
N GLY A 230 -10.36 -3.75 -9.66
CA GLY A 230 -11.32 -2.64 -9.62
C GLY A 230 -12.78 -3.03 -9.89
N LEU A 231 -13.09 -4.34 -9.91
CA LEU A 231 -14.44 -4.88 -10.13
C LEU A 231 -15.41 -4.59 -8.97
N SER A 232 -14.99 -3.85 -7.97
CA SER A 232 -15.84 -3.36 -6.86
C SER A 232 -16.95 -2.40 -7.30
N GLY A 233 -16.94 -1.93 -8.54
CA GLY A 233 -17.94 -1.02 -9.12
C GLY A 233 -19.02 -1.67 -10.00
N LEU A 234 -18.92 -2.97 -10.30
CA LEU A 234 -19.96 -3.65 -11.08
C LEU A 234 -21.26 -3.76 -10.25
N PRO A 235 -22.41 -3.28 -10.76
CA PRO A 235 -23.66 -3.40 -10.04
C PRO A 235 -24.00 -4.88 -9.82
N LEU A 236 -24.24 -5.25 -8.56
CA LEU A 236 -24.51 -6.63 -8.11
C LEU A 236 -25.64 -7.35 -8.88
N ARG A 237 -26.48 -6.60 -9.60
CA ARG A 237 -27.60 -7.14 -10.40
C ARG A 237 -27.13 -7.83 -11.69
N ASP A 238 -25.94 -7.50 -12.20
CA ASP A 238 -25.39 -8.06 -13.44
C ASP A 238 -24.48 -9.26 -13.19
N ILE A 239 -24.25 -9.60 -11.91
CA ILE A 239 -23.52 -10.79 -11.50
C ILE A 239 -24.52 -11.97 -11.45
N PRO A 240 -24.22 -13.13 -12.06
CA PRO A 240 -25.07 -14.31 -11.99
C PRO A 240 -25.47 -14.67 -10.55
N ARG A 241 -26.70 -15.18 -10.35
CA ARG A 241 -27.28 -15.44 -9.01
C ARG A 241 -26.37 -16.28 -8.08
N GLY A 242 -25.52 -17.16 -8.63
CA GLY A 242 -24.53 -17.93 -7.87
C GLY A 242 -23.44 -17.04 -7.25
N ALA A 243 -22.95 -16.05 -7.98
CA ALA A 243 -21.93 -15.11 -7.47
C ALA A 243 -22.49 -14.15 -6.41
N ARG A 244 -23.79 -13.81 -6.45
CA ARG A 244 -24.44 -12.97 -5.44
C ARG A 244 -24.47 -13.58 -4.03
N ARG A 245 -24.59 -14.91 -3.90
CA ARG A 245 -24.53 -15.59 -2.60
C ARG A 245 -23.15 -15.46 -1.96
N ALA A 246 -22.09 -15.35 -2.76
CA ALA A 246 -20.73 -15.20 -2.27
C ALA A 246 -20.42 -13.79 -1.72
N THR A 247 -21.12 -12.73 -2.22
CA THR A 247 -20.91 -11.34 -1.77
C THR A 247 -21.74 -10.99 -0.52
N THR A 248 -22.86 -11.66 -0.29
CA THR A 248 -23.76 -11.37 0.86
C THR A 248 -23.21 -11.90 2.18
N THR A 249 -22.33 -12.90 2.17
CA THR A 249 -21.68 -13.41 3.39
C THR A 249 -20.50 -12.54 3.87
N ALA A 250 -19.99 -11.62 3.05
CA ALA A 250 -18.90 -10.72 3.45
C ALA A 250 -19.38 -9.49 4.25
N SER A 251 -20.69 -9.20 4.27
CA SER A 251 -21.26 -8.09 5.07
C SER A 251 -21.65 -8.48 6.50
N PHE A 252 -21.42 -9.73 6.91
CA PHE A 252 -21.83 -10.24 8.24
C PHE A 252 -20.66 -10.45 9.22
N ILE A 253 -19.44 -10.04 8.88
CA ILE A 253 -18.28 -10.06 9.80
C ILE A 253 -17.92 -8.61 10.16
N GLY A 254 -18.88 -7.93 10.76
CA GLY A 254 -18.74 -6.53 11.18
C GLY A 254 -19.59 -6.18 12.38
N ASP A 255 -19.99 -7.16 13.21
CA ASP A 255 -20.62 -6.84 14.50
C ASP A 255 -20.27 -7.92 15.55
N GLY A 256 -19.07 -7.79 16.08
CA GLY A 256 -18.52 -8.59 17.18
C GLY A 256 -18.91 -8.05 18.54
N SER A 257 -20.19 -7.79 18.80
CA SER A 257 -20.65 -7.46 20.14
C SER A 257 -21.96 -8.19 20.47
N ARG A 258 -21.84 -9.44 20.87
CA ARG A 258 -22.70 -10.08 21.90
C ARG A 258 -22.38 -11.56 22.03
N CYS A 259 -21.45 -11.88 22.88
CA CYS A 259 -21.45 -13.18 23.55
C CYS A 259 -21.23 -12.93 25.05
N SER A 260 -22.33 -12.80 25.77
CA SER A 260 -22.32 -13.00 27.21
C SER A 260 -23.67 -13.57 27.66
N ARG A 261 -23.53 -14.65 28.40
CA ARG A 261 -24.53 -15.29 29.28
C ARG A 261 -25.44 -16.36 28.62
N HIS A 262 -25.16 -17.64 28.90
CA HIS A 262 -25.80 -18.28 30.05
C HIS A 262 -25.02 -19.54 30.41
N ALA A 263 -24.51 -19.56 31.63
CA ALA A 263 -24.20 -20.75 32.37
C ALA A 263 -25.49 -21.14 33.14
N ALA A 264 -25.87 -22.35 33.08
CA ALA A 264 -26.52 -23.14 34.14
C ALA A 264 -26.21 -24.61 33.89
#